data_8f2bd695e7f2074a7b9816ec33034534
#
_entry.id   8f2bd695e7f2074a7b9816ec33034534
#
_cell.length_a   1.000
_cell.length_b   1.000
_cell.length_c   1.000
_cell.angle_alpha   90.00
_cell.angle_beta   90.00
_cell.angle_gamma   90.00
#
_symmetry.space_group_name_H-M   'P 1'
#
loop_
_entity.id
_entity.type
_entity.pdbx_description
1 polymer ?
#
loop_
_entity_poly.entity_id
_entity_poly.type
_entity_poly.pdbx_seq_one_letter_code
_entity_poly.pdbx_strand_id
1 'polypeptide(L)'
;YEILRCLVGSEMCIRDSWQVKSLDICKVNIHPCIACGYCQKADGCAFRDLDEFDRDLRACDLLVIATPVYNLSFPAQLKAVIDRFQRYFEARFARGIRPAIATHRDAVLLLTMGRYDPFAVEVCEKTLRQSFSVMNTTLKKTVVLPDTDRADCENSAIFAKAQEIAIEIAREL
;
A
#
# COMPACT_ATOMS: atom_id res chain seq x y z
N TYR A 1 0.36 -9.31 -13.27
CA TYR A 1 0.15 -7.89 -13.66
C TYR A 1 -1.31 -7.59 -14.01
N GLU A 2 -2.01 -8.49 -14.68
CA GLU A 2 -3.43 -8.29 -15.04
C GLU A 2 -4.39 -8.49 -13.87
N ILE A 3 -4.06 -9.35 -12.91
CA ILE A 3 -4.88 -9.58 -11.71
C ILE A 3 -5.01 -8.30 -10.88
N LEU A 4 -3.93 -7.51 -10.75
CA LEU A 4 -4.00 -6.21 -10.09
C LEU A 4 -4.82 -5.18 -10.87
N ARG A 5 -4.80 -5.22 -12.22
CA ARG A 5 -5.70 -4.42 -13.06
C ARG A 5 -7.16 -4.81 -12.86
N CYS A 6 -7.44 -6.09 -12.65
CA CYS A 6 -8.79 -6.56 -12.41
C CYS A 6 -9.33 -6.19 -11.02
N LEU A 7 -8.48 -6.12 -9.99
CA LEU A 7 -8.87 -5.62 -8.66
C LEU A 7 -9.12 -4.11 -8.66
N VAL A 8 -8.38 -3.36 -9.48
CA VAL A 8 -8.57 -1.91 -9.69
C VAL A 8 -9.72 -1.63 -10.68
N GLY A 9 -10.00 -2.56 -11.61
CA GLY A 9 -11.09 -2.42 -12.61
C GLY A 9 -12.49 -2.78 -12.10
N SER A 10 -12.63 -3.30 -10.90
CA SER A 10 -13.93 -3.58 -10.29
C SER A 10 -14.53 -2.37 -9.57
N GLU A 11 -14.43 -1.18 -10.16
CA GLU A 11 -15.07 0.04 -9.67
C GLU A 11 -16.61 -0.09 -9.55
N MET A 12 -17.17 -1.15 -10.05
CA MET A 12 -18.63 -1.36 -10.10
C MET A 12 -19.27 -2.00 -8.86
N CYS A 13 -18.49 -2.35 -7.82
CA CYS A 13 -19.03 -3.00 -6.62
C CYS A 13 -18.77 -2.28 -5.31
N ILE A 14 -18.08 -1.15 -5.32
CA ILE A 14 -17.94 -0.31 -4.14
C ILE A 14 -19.21 0.55 -4.07
N ARG A 15 -20.00 0.36 -2.99
CA ARG A 15 -21.21 1.16 -2.73
C ARG A 15 -21.00 2.62 -3.09
N ASP A 16 -22.00 3.28 -3.68
CA ASP A 16 -22.06 4.65 -4.21
C ASP A 16 -21.51 5.80 -3.32
N SER A 17 -20.88 5.49 -2.20
CA SER A 17 -20.41 6.46 -1.20
C SER A 17 -18.88 6.57 -1.05
N TRP A 18 -18.07 5.71 -1.66
CA TRP A 18 -16.60 5.75 -1.52
C TRP A 18 -15.95 6.51 -2.68
N GLN A 19 -15.15 7.51 -2.36
CA GLN A 19 -14.27 8.15 -3.33
C GLN A 19 -12.93 7.42 -3.36
N VAL A 20 -12.66 6.69 -4.44
CA VAL A 20 -11.42 5.94 -4.62
C VAL A 20 -10.42 6.74 -5.43
N LYS A 21 -9.19 6.88 -4.92
CA LYS A 21 -8.04 7.39 -5.66
C LYS A 21 -7.01 6.28 -5.79
N SER A 22 -6.46 6.07 -6.97
CA SER A 22 -5.50 5.02 -7.24
C SER A 22 -4.19 5.56 -7.78
N LEU A 23 -3.06 4.95 -7.35
CA LEU A 23 -1.74 5.19 -7.89
C LEU A 23 -1.21 3.88 -8.49
N ASP A 24 -1.12 3.81 -9.82
CA ASP A 24 -0.40 2.74 -10.52
C ASP A 24 1.09 3.05 -10.51
N ILE A 25 1.81 2.46 -9.55
CA ILE A 25 3.25 2.69 -9.36
C ILE A 25 4.11 2.25 -10.56
N CYS A 26 3.58 1.41 -11.45
CA CYS A 26 4.28 1.01 -12.66
C CYS A 26 4.25 2.09 -13.75
N LYS A 27 3.34 3.06 -13.65
CA LYS A 27 3.20 4.16 -14.62
C LYS A 27 3.85 5.46 -14.16
N VAL A 28 4.34 5.51 -12.93
CA VAL A 28 4.97 6.70 -12.35
C VAL A 28 6.47 6.48 -12.25
N ASN A 29 7.25 7.47 -12.65
CA ASN A 29 8.70 7.45 -12.47
C ASN A 29 9.04 7.90 -11.05
N ILE A 30 9.17 6.94 -10.14
CA ILE A 30 9.39 7.18 -8.71
C ILE A 30 10.88 7.15 -8.41
N HIS A 31 11.40 8.24 -7.85
CA HIS A 31 12.75 8.28 -7.33
C HIS A 31 12.82 7.60 -5.97
N PRO A 32 13.74 6.64 -5.75
CA PRO A 32 13.94 6.04 -4.43
C PRO A 32 14.49 7.07 -3.43
N CYS A 33 14.37 6.76 -2.14
CA CYS A 33 14.99 7.57 -1.10
C CYS A 33 16.52 7.50 -1.21
N ILE A 34 17.18 8.65 -1.30
CA ILE A 34 18.65 8.77 -1.37
C ILE A 34 19.26 9.28 -0.06
N ALA A 35 18.49 9.27 1.03
CA ALA A 35 18.93 9.73 2.35
C ALA A 35 19.52 11.16 2.37
N CYS A 36 19.04 12.07 1.54
CA CYS A 36 19.58 13.43 1.38
C CYS A 36 19.36 14.36 2.61
N GLY A 37 18.59 13.93 3.61
CA GLY A 37 18.34 14.71 4.83
C GLY A 37 17.37 15.90 4.66
N TYR A 38 16.78 16.11 3.49
CA TYR A 38 15.83 17.21 3.28
C TYR A 38 14.65 17.17 4.26
N CYS A 39 14.05 16.00 4.47
CA CYS A 39 12.88 15.81 5.33
C CYS A 39 13.21 15.94 6.85
N GLN A 40 14.46 16.01 7.23
CA GLN A 40 14.87 16.35 8.61
C GLN A 40 14.64 17.83 8.92
N LYS A 41 14.68 18.69 7.90
CA LYS A 41 14.65 20.15 8.04
C LYS A 41 13.33 20.76 7.58
N ALA A 42 12.63 20.10 6.64
CA ALA A 42 11.41 20.61 6.04
C ALA A 42 10.35 19.51 5.88
N ASP A 43 9.06 19.89 5.77
CA ASP A 43 8.03 18.93 5.41
C ASP A 43 8.16 18.51 3.95
N GLY A 44 7.84 17.24 3.68
CA GLY A 44 7.91 16.69 2.35
C GLY A 44 9.23 16.01 2.02
N CYS A 45 9.51 15.89 0.73
CA CYS A 45 10.71 15.27 0.18
C CYS A 45 11.39 16.22 -0.82
N ALA A 46 12.69 16.06 -1.05
CA ALA A 46 13.40 16.77 -2.11
C ALA A 46 12.87 16.44 -3.51
N PHE A 47 12.43 15.19 -3.71
CA PHE A 47 11.73 14.78 -4.93
C PHE A 47 10.23 15.01 -4.80
N ARG A 48 9.61 15.55 -5.85
CA ARG A 48 8.20 15.97 -5.86
C ARG A 48 7.25 14.99 -6.55
N ASP A 49 7.78 13.91 -7.07
CA ASP A 49 7.08 12.86 -7.81
C ASP A 49 5.95 12.14 -7.03
N LEU A 50 5.97 12.20 -5.71
CA LEU A 50 4.95 11.62 -4.81
C LEU A 50 4.15 12.69 -4.02
N ASP A 51 4.21 13.95 -4.38
CA ASP A 51 3.51 15.01 -3.62
C ASP A 51 1.98 14.89 -3.71
N GLU A 52 1.44 14.48 -4.85
CA GLU A 52 0.01 14.22 -5.02
C GLU A 52 -0.42 13.01 -4.20
N PHE A 53 0.31 11.92 -4.30
CA PHE A 53 0.09 10.73 -3.48
C PHE A 53 0.16 11.04 -1.98
N ASP A 54 1.13 11.84 -1.53
CA ASP A 54 1.26 12.24 -0.12
C ASP A 54 0.03 13.04 0.36
N ARG A 55 -0.48 13.93 -0.48
CA ARG A 55 -1.68 14.70 -0.17
C ARG A 55 -2.88 13.79 0.00
N ASP A 56 -3.09 12.86 -0.92
CA ASP A 56 -4.18 11.91 -0.88
C ASP A 56 -4.04 10.94 0.28
N LEU A 57 -2.83 10.45 0.55
CA LEU A 57 -2.51 9.60 1.68
C LEU A 57 -2.82 10.30 3.03
N ARG A 58 -2.53 11.59 3.16
CA ARG A 58 -2.83 12.35 4.39
C ARG A 58 -4.33 12.57 4.60
N ALA A 59 -5.12 12.52 3.54
CA ALA A 59 -6.56 12.79 3.57
C ALA A 59 -7.42 11.51 3.58
N CYS A 60 -6.87 10.34 3.25
CA CYS A 60 -7.65 9.12 3.16
C CYS A 60 -7.98 8.52 4.53
N ASP A 61 -9.12 7.84 4.62
CA ASP A 61 -9.56 7.08 5.79
C ASP A 61 -9.05 5.62 5.72
N LEU A 62 -8.88 5.11 4.50
CA LEU A 62 -8.42 3.75 4.22
C LEU A 62 -7.29 3.75 3.19
N LEU A 63 -6.21 3.04 3.49
CA LEU A 63 -5.11 2.77 2.57
C LEU A 63 -5.14 1.31 2.13
N VAL A 64 -5.31 1.05 0.84
CA VAL A 64 -5.20 -0.29 0.27
C VAL A 64 -3.89 -0.40 -0.51
N ILE A 65 -3.06 -1.39 -0.16
CA ILE A 65 -1.83 -1.71 -0.88
C ILE A 65 -2.02 -3.06 -1.54
N ALA A 66 -2.05 -3.09 -2.87
CA ALA A 66 -2.16 -4.31 -3.66
C ALA A 66 -0.86 -4.55 -4.43
N THR A 67 -0.24 -5.72 -4.24
CA THR A 67 1.11 -5.98 -4.78
C THR A 67 1.42 -7.47 -4.91
N PRO A 68 2.19 -7.89 -5.93
CA PRO A 68 2.80 -9.19 -5.91
C PRO A 68 3.95 -9.26 -4.89
N VAL A 69 4.30 -10.46 -4.50
CA VAL A 69 5.50 -10.76 -3.71
C VAL A 69 6.62 -11.19 -4.65
N TYR A 70 7.74 -10.48 -4.61
CA TYR A 70 8.96 -10.81 -5.35
C TYR A 70 10.13 -10.98 -4.37
N ASN A 71 10.83 -12.11 -4.48
CA ASN A 71 11.99 -12.39 -3.63
C ASN A 71 11.69 -12.19 -2.12
N LEU A 72 10.58 -12.75 -1.65
CA LEU A 72 10.09 -12.66 -0.28
C LEU A 72 9.72 -11.24 0.19
N SER A 73 9.60 -10.27 -0.70
CA SER A 73 9.38 -8.87 -0.35
C SER A 73 8.55 -8.13 -1.42
N PHE A 74 8.46 -6.83 -1.28
CA PHE A 74 7.81 -5.95 -2.23
C PHE A 74 8.63 -5.76 -3.52
N PRO A 75 7.97 -5.58 -4.69
CA PRO A 75 8.64 -5.14 -5.90
C PRO A 75 9.41 -3.82 -5.68
N ALA A 76 10.47 -3.62 -6.45
CA ALA A 76 11.36 -2.47 -6.30
C ALA A 76 10.63 -1.12 -6.37
N GLN A 77 9.63 -1.00 -7.23
CA GLN A 77 8.84 0.22 -7.39
C GLN A 77 8.04 0.55 -6.12
N LEU A 78 7.36 -0.46 -5.53
CA LEU A 78 6.63 -0.26 -4.28
C LEU A 78 7.59 -0.03 -3.12
N LYS A 79 8.72 -0.74 -3.10
CA LYS A 79 9.76 -0.51 -2.08
C LYS A 79 10.29 0.91 -2.13
N ALA A 80 10.45 1.50 -3.32
CA ALA A 80 10.84 2.90 -3.46
C ALA A 80 9.83 3.87 -2.83
N VAL A 81 8.51 3.60 -2.96
CA VAL A 81 7.47 4.37 -2.27
C VAL A 81 7.59 4.21 -0.76
N ILE A 82 7.73 2.97 -0.27
CA ILE A 82 7.83 2.67 1.17
C ILE A 82 9.08 3.34 1.76
N ASP A 83 10.20 3.33 1.07
CA ASP A 83 11.43 4.01 1.53
C ASP A 83 11.26 5.53 1.61
N ARG A 84 10.35 6.11 0.82
CA ARG A 84 10.01 7.53 0.89
C ARG A 84 9.13 7.87 2.11
N PHE A 85 8.57 6.89 2.81
CA PHE A 85 7.93 7.09 4.12
C PHE A 85 8.94 7.52 5.21
N GLN A 86 10.23 7.46 4.93
CA GLN A 86 11.27 8.07 5.76
C GLN A 86 10.94 9.53 6.13
N ARG A 87 10.22 10.26 5.28
CA ARG A 87 9.75 11.64 5.57
C ARG A 87 8.90 11.73 6.85
N TYR A 88 8.09 10.71 7.14
CA TYR A 88 7.24 10.67 8.34
C TYR A 88 8.04 10.27 9.57
N PHE A 89 9.02 9.39 9.39
CA PHE A 89 9.98 9.07 10.44
C PHE A 89 10.74 10.34 10.86
N GLU A 90 11.26 11.10 9.92
CA GLU A 90 11.99 12.34 10.20
C GLU A 90 11.05 13.45 10.74
N ALA A 91 9.80 13.50 10.32
CA ALA A 91 8.81 14.39 10.92
C ALA A 91 8.71 14.12 12.44
N ARG A 92 8.64 12.84 12.82
CA ARG A 92 8.52 12.44 14.23
C ARG A 92 9.80 12.66 15.03
N PHE A 93 10.96 12.21 14.51
CA PHE A 93 12.19 12.12 15.30
C PHE A 93 13.11 13.34 15.16
N ALA A 94 13.20 13.94 13.97
CA ALA A 94 14.03 15.13 13.76
C ALA A 94 13.27 16.44 13.99
N ARG A 95 11.97 16.49 13.61
CA ARG A 95 11.17 17.71 13.70
C ARG A 95 10.16 17.74 14.88
N GLY A 96 10.04 16.65 15.64
CA GLY A 96 9.17 16.58 16.82
C GLY A 96 7.67 16.55 16.54
N ILE A 97 7.24 16.32 15.29
CA ILE A 97 5.82 16.32 14.87
C ILE A 97 5.20 14.95 15.22
N ARG A 98 4.26 14.93 16.15
CA ARG A 98 3.61 13.69 16.64
C ARG A 98 2.11 13.88 16.78
N PRO A 99 1.30 13.11 16.04
CA PRO A 99 1.66 12.18 14.96
C PRO A 99 2.16 12.91 13.71
N ALA A 100 2.97 12.23 12.88
CA ALA A 100 3.46 12.81 11.62
C ALA A 100 2.33 13.06 10.61
N ILE A 101 1.27 12.27 10.66
CA ILE A 101 0.01 12.49 9.96
C ILE A 101 -1.10 12.54 11.02
N ALA A 102 -1.84 13.66 11.05
CA ALA A 102 -2.83 13.92 12.09
C ALA A 102 -4.00 12.93 12.07
N THR A 103 -4.55 12.65 10.90
CA THR A 103 -5.68 11.73 10.73
C THR A 103 -5.22 10.28 10.84
N HIS A 104 -5.88 9.52 11.70
CA HIS A 104 -5.70 8.07 11.74
C HIS A 104 -6.34 7.43 10.52
N ARG A 105 -5.75 6.33 10.05
CA ARG A 105 -6.33 5.51 8.98
C ARG A 105 -6.07 4.05 9.21
N ASP A 106 -6.95 3.25 8.67
CA ASP A 106 -6.76 1.83 8.57
C ASP A 106 -6.08 1.47 7.25
N ALA A 107 -5.38 0.35 7.22
CA ALA A 107 -4.73 -0.15 6.02
C ALA A 107 -5.04 -1.63 5.80
N VAL A 108 -5.15 -1.99 4.53
CA VAL A 108 -5.31 -3.37 4.05
C VAL A 108 -4.17 -3.69 3.09
N LEU A 109 -3.57 -4.86 3.26
CA LEU A 109 -2.54 -5.39 2.38
C LEU A 109 -3.10 -6.56 1.57
N LEU A 110 -3.07 -6.43 0.25
CA LEU A 110 -3.45 -7.49 -0.69
C LEU A 110 -2.18 -8.02 -1.35
N LEU A 111 -1.85 -9.28 -1.10
CA LEU A 111 -0.66 -9.94 -1.63
C LEU A 111 -1.05 -11.00 -2.66
N THR A 112 -0.40 -10.98 -3.82
CA THR A 112 -0.43 -12.08 -4.76
C THR A 112 0.93 -12.78 -4.79
N MET A 113 0.94 -14.11 -4.89
CA MET A 113 2.18 -14.89 -4.96
C MET A 113 1.97 -16.20 -5.71
N GLY A 114 3.01 -16.63 -6.43
CA GLY A 114 2.97 -17.90 -7.19
C GLY A 114 2.88 -19.13 -6.31
N ARG A 115 3.47 -19.09 -5.13
CA ARG A 115 3.38 -20.12 -4.09
C ARG A 115 3.21 -19.45 -2.74
N TYR A 116 2.32 -20.00 -1.90
CA TYR A 116 2.16 -19.50 -0.54
C TYR A 116 3.45 -19.65 0.28
N ASP A 117 3.92 -18.56 0.85
CA ASP A 117 5.06 -18.52 1.76
C ASP A 117 4.74 -17.62 2.97
N PRO A 118 4.51 -18.22 4.15
CA PRO A 118 4.17 -17.45 5.36
C PRO A 118 5.30 -16.50 5.80
N PHE A 119 6.55 -16.84 5.54
CA PHE A 119 7.67 -15.97 5.87
C PHE A 119 7.68 -14.70 4.99
N ALA A 120 7.38 -14.84 3.70
CA ALA A 120 7.23 -13.69 2.81
C ALA A 120 6.09 -12.75 3.25
N VAL A 121 4.96 -13.32 3.68
CA VAL A 121 3.85 -12.54 4.25
C VAL A 121 4.30 -11.78 5.49
N GLU A 122 4.98 -12.46 6.40
CA GLU A 122 5.50 -11.85 7.64
C GLU A 122 6.49 -10.70 7.35
N VAL A 123 7.39 -10.87 6.38
CA VAL A 123 8.34 -9.83 5.96
C VAL A 123 7.60 -8.59 5.43
N CYS A 124 6.61 -8.79 4.56
CA CYS A 124 5.80 -7.70 4.03
C CYS A 124 5.03 -6.97 5.13
N GLU A 125 4.38 -7.69 6.02
CA GLU A 125 3.64 -7.10 7.14
C GLU A 125 4.56 -6.31 8.08
N LYS A 126 5.68 -6.88 8.50
CA LYS A 126 6.64 -6.22 9.39
C LYS A 126 7.18 -4.93 8.78
N THR A 127 7.50 -4.97 7.47
CA THR A 127 7.98 -3.79 6.73
C THR A 127 6.95 -2.65 6.76
N LEU A 128 5.67 -2.95 6.50
CA LEU A 128 4.61 -1.94 6.53
C LEU A 128 4.32 -1.47 7.96
N ARG A 129 4.19 -2.37 8.91
CA ARG A 129 3.93 -2.01 10.33
C ARG A 129 4.99 -1.08 10.88
N GLN A 130 6.26 -1.30 10.50
CA GLN A 130 7.36 -0.40 10.88
C GLN A 130 7.13 1.02 10.34
N SER A 131 6.80 1.16 9.06
CA SER A 131 6.51 2.45 8.43
C SER A 131 5.23 3.08 9.00
N PHE A 132 4.17 2.30 9.16
CA PHE A 132 2.87 2.75 9.65
C PHE A 132 2.91 3.24 11.09
N SER A 133 3.83 2.73 11.91
CA SER A 133 4.02 3.18 13.30
C SER A 133 4.29 4.68 13.44
N VAL A 134 4.87 5.30 12.41
CA VAL A 134 5.14 6.75 12.37
C VAL A 134 4.12 7.53 11.53
N MET A 135 3.22 6.83 10.83
CA MET A 135 2.26 7.41 9.90
C MET A 135 0.84 7.51 10.48
N ASN A 136 0.64 7.19 11.75
CA ASN A 136 -0.68 7.08 12.37
C ASN A 136 -1.62 6.14 11.59
N THR A 137 -1.10 4.99 11.18
CA THR A 137 -1.78 4.02 10.31
C THR A 137 -1.75 2.64 10.97
N THR A 138 -2.87 1.91 10.92
CA THR A 138 -2.98 0.54 11.46
C THR A 138 -3.20 -0.45 10.33
N LEU A 139 -2.31 -1.44 10.17
CA LEU A 139 -2.56 -2.57 9.27
C LEU A 139 -3.59 -3.50 9.91
N LYS A 140 -4.84 -3.43 9.43
CA LYS A 140 -5.98 -4.22 9.93
C LYS A 140 -6.02 -5.62 9.38
N LYS A 141 -5.81 -5.75 8.07
CA LYS A 141 -5.98 -7.04 7.39
C LYS A 141 -4.91 -7.23 6.33
N THR A 142 -4.42 -8.45 6.24
CA THR A 142 -3.61 -8.95 5.11
C THR A 142 -4.37 -10.06 4.44
N VAL A 143 -4.56 -9.94 3.14
CA VAL A 143 -5.19 -10.94 2.30
C VAL A 143 -4.15 -11.48 1.34
N VAL A 144 -4.06 -12.78 1.25
CA VAL A 144 -3.11 -13.46 0.37
C VAL A 144 -3.87 -14.26 -0.68
N LEU A 145 -3.54 -14.04 -1.94
CA LEU A 145 -3.97 -14.82 -3.08
C LEU A 145 -2.76 -15.64 -3.59
N PRO A 146 -2.65 -16.91 -3.20
CA PRO A 146 -1.58 -17.79 -3.64
C PRO A 146 -1.87 -18.40 -5.02
N ASP A 147 -0.90 -19.15 -5.54
CA ASP A 147 -0.98 -19.96 -6.75
C ASP A 147 -1.27 -19.17 -8.04
N THR A 148 -0.90 -17.89 -8.06
CA THR A 148 -1.18 -17.00 -9.20
C THR A 148 -0.40 -17.37 -10.47
N ASP A 149 0.67 -18.17 -10.37
CA ASP A 149 1.42 -18.68 -11.54
C ASP A 149 0.68 -19.80 -12.30
N ARG A 150 -0.35 -20.40 -11.65
CA ARG A 150 -1.14 -21.50 -12.20
C ARG A 150 -2.54 -21.09 -12.63
N ALA A 151 -2.94 -19.88 -12.30
CA ALA A 151 -4.27 -19.39 -12.60
C ALA A 151 -4.29 -18.78 -14.00
N ASP A 152 -5.14 -19.30 -14.87
CA ASP A 152 -5.58 -18.54 -16.02
C ASP A 152 -6.23 -17.26 -15.50
N CYS A 153 -5.76 -16.09 -15.96
CA CYS A 153 -6.20 -14.78 -15.49
C CYS A 153 -7.71 -14.52 -15.66
N GLU A 154 -8.39 -15.37 -16.44
CA GLU A 154 -9.84 -15.39 -16.63
C GLU A 154 -10.60 -16.26 -15.62
N ASN A 155 -9.91 -16.78 -14.61
CA ASN A 155 -10.56 -17.70 -13.67
C ASN A 155 -11.57 -16.96 -12.77
N SER A 156 -12.84 -17.12 -13.08
CA SER A 156 -13.98 -16.54 -12.36
C SER A 156 -13.95 -16.79 -10.83
N ALA A 157 -13.33 -17.89 -10.39
CA ALA A 157 -13.20 -18.23 -8.98
C ALA A 157 -12.25 -17.27 -8.22
N ILE A 158 -11.20 -16.76 -8.86
CA ILE A 158 -10.27 -15.78 -8.27
C ILE A 158 -10.98 -14.44 -8.10
N PHE A 159 -11.75 -14.04 -9.09
CA PHE A 159 -12.58 -12.83 -9.04
C PHE A 159 -13.64 -12.91 -7.95
N ALA A 160 -14.36 -14.01 -7.87
CA ALA A 160 -15.39 -14.23 -6.85
C ALA A 160 -14.77 -14.11 -5.45
N LYS A 161 -13.61 -14.75 -5.22
CA LYS A 161 -12.91 -14.68 -3.95
C LYS A 161 -12.43 -13.27 -3.61
N ALA A 162 -11.92 -12.53 -4.59
CA ALA A 162 -11.52 -11.13 -4.41
C ALA A 162 -12.71 -10.23 -4.06
N GLN A 163 -13.87 -10.46 -4.67
CA GLN A 163 -15.11 -9.75 -4.36
C GLN A 163 -15.62 -10.06 -2.94
N GLU A 164 -15.64 -11.34 -2.54
CA GLU A 164 -16.02 -11.73 -1.18
C GLU A 164 -15.15 -11.02 -0.13
N ILE A 165 -13.84 -11.01 -0.35
CA ILE A 165 -12.88 -10.35 0.53
C ILE A 165 -13.13 -8.84 0.57
N ALA A 166 -13.37 -8.19 -0.57
CA ALA A 166 -13.67 -6.77 -0.63
C ALA A 166 -14.94 -6.42 0.14
N ILE A 167 -15.99 -7.25 0.02
CA ILE A 167 -17.26 -7.10 0.76
C ILE A 167 -17.03 -7.27 2.27
N GLU A 168 -16.25 -8.28 2.67
CA GLU A 168 -15.91 -8.52 4.08
C GLU A 168 -15.17 -7.32 4.69
N ILE A 169 -14.15 -6.81 4.00
CA ILE A 169 -13.39 -5.61 4.43
C ILE A 169 -14.33 -4.41 4.57
N ALA A 170 -15.22 -4.20 3.60
CA ALA A 170 -16.15 -3.07 3.62
C ALA A 170 -17.21 -3.16 4.73
N ARG A 171 -17.41 -4.32 5.34
CA ARG A 171 -18.32 -4.52 6.49
C ARG A 171 -17.62 -4.34 7.83
N GLU A 172 -16.31 -4.57 7.88
CA GLU A 172 -15.48 -4.48 9.09
C GLU A 172 -14.91 -3.06 9.33
N LEU A 173 -14.95 -2.20 8.31
CA LEU A 173 -14.53 -0.80 8.34
C LEU A 173 -15.73 0.15 8.44
#